data_d3264b096de7a8333ccef892f0219cf1
#
_entry.id   d3264b096de7a8333ccef892f0219cf1
#
_cell.length_a   1.000
_cell.length_b   1.000
_cell.length_c   1.000
_cell.angle_alpha   90.00
_cell.angle_beta   90.00
_cell.angle_gamma   90.00
#
_symmetry.space_group_name_H-M   'P 1'
#
loop_
_entity.id
_entity.type
_entity.pdbx_description
1 polymer ?
#
loop_
_entity_poly.entity_id
_entity_poly.type
_entity_poly.pdbx_seq_one_letter_code
_entity_poly.pdbx_strand_id
1 'polypeptide(L)'
;MKFELQYTDPKSNARAGLITTDHGQIETPIFMPVGTLGTVKGVHLHELKNDIKAQIILGNTYHLYLRPGLDIIEGAGGLHKFNGFDRPMLTDSGGFQVFSLSGIRKLREEGVEFRSHIDGSKHLFTPERVMDIERTIGADIMMAFDECAPGTSDYNYAKKSMELTHRWLDRCCARFNETEPKYGYNQSLFPIVQGCVYPDLRRQSAESVSYTHLRAHETRGNL
;
A
#
# COMPACT_ATOMS: atom_id res chain seq x y z
N MET A 1 -6.24 -11.20 7.42
CA MET A 1 -4.96 -11.74 6.90
C MET A 1 -4.20 -12.43 8.01
N LYS A 2 -3.45 -13.51 7.72
CA LYS A 2 -2.61 -14.24 8.68
C LYS A 2 -1.20 -14.35 8.11
N PHE A 3 -0.18 -14.22 8.97
CA PHE A 3 1.22 -14.49 8.62
C PHE A 3 1.75 -15.64 9.47
N GLU A 4 2.45 -16.59 8.84
CA GLU A 4 3.10 -17.72 9.51
C GLU A 4 4.58 -17.73 9.14
N LEU A 5 5.45 -17.59 10.13
CA LEU A 5 6.89 -17.81 9.94
C LEU A 5 7.14 -19.31 9.83
N GLN A 6 7.63 -19.75 8.67
CA GLN A 6 7.86 -21.16 8.40
C GLN A 6 9.31 -21.58 8.65
N TYR A 7 10.27 -20.69 8.36
CA TYR A 7 11.68 -21.00 8.49
C TYR A 7 12.51 -19.73 8.75
N THR A 8 13.52 -19.85 9.57
CA THR A 8 14.58 -18.85 9.78
C THR A 8 15.93 -19.50 9.52
N ASP A 9 16.74 -18.90 8.66
CA ASP A 9 18.06 -19.42 8.36
C ASP A 9 19.01 -19.24 9.58
N PRO A 10 19.67 -20.31 10.05
CA PRO A 10 20.54 -20.24 11.22
C PRO A 10 21.85 -19.47 10.97
N LYS A 11 22.19 -19.19 9.71
CA LYS A 11 23.45 -18.52 9.33
C LYS A 11 23.27 -17.08 8.86
N SER A 12 22.04 -16.64 8.69
CA SER A 12 21.69 -15.27 8.24
C SER A 12 20.38 -14.81 8.87
N ASN A 13 19.95 -13.59 8.54
CA ASN A 13 18.63 -13.08 8.93
C ASN A 13 17.51 -13.39 7.91
N ALA A 14 17.78 -14.31 6.97
CA ALA A 14 16.78 -14.71 5.99
C ALA A 14 15.65 -15.51 6.62
N ARG A 15 14.44 -15.27 6.16
CA ARG A 15 13.23 -15.94 6.67
C ARG A 15 12.33 -16.32 5.52
N ALA A 16 11.67 -17.46 5.62
CA ALA A 16 10.55 -17.85 4.78
C ALA A 16 9.26 -17.86 5.59
N GLY A 17 8.18 -17.42 5.00
CA GLY A 17 6.87 -17.36 5.66
C GLY A 17 5.72 -17.51 4.66
N LEU A 18 4.53 -17.60 5.19
CA LEU A 18 3.30 -17.73 4.43
C LEU A 18 2.32 -16.63 4.88
N ILE A 19 1.86 -15.83 3.93
CA ILE A 19 0.77 -14.87 4.11
C ILE A 19 -0.50 -15.49 3.55
N THR A 20 -1.58 -15.49 4.33
CA THR A 20 -2.91 -15.93 3.87
C THR A 20 -3.84 -14.74 3.80
N THR A 21 -4.43 -14.50 2.62
CA THR A 21 -5.49 -13.54 2.36
C THR A 21 -6.77 -14.26 1.97
N ASP A 22 -7.86 -13.53 1.78
CA ASP A 22 -9.13 -14.12 1.31
C ASP A 22 -9.08 -14.57 -0.16
N HIS A 23 -8.09 -14.06 -0.96
CA HIS A 23 -7.86 -14.47 -2.34
C HIS A 23 -6.71 -15.49 -2.53
N GLY A 24 -6.12 -15.99 -1.45
CA GLY A 24 -5.13 -17.05 -1.52
C GLY A 24 -3.89 -16.83 -0.65
N GLN A 25 -2.90 -17.68 -0.89
CA GLN A 25 -1.66 -17.72 -0.12
C GLN A 25 -0.50 -17.12 -0.90
N ILE A 26 0.43 -16.51 -0.17
CA ILE A 26 1.64 -15.88 -0.69
C ILE A 26 2.83 -16.43 0.09
N GLU A 27 3.68 -17.18 -0.58
CA GLU A 27 4.95 -17.66 -0.02
C GLU A 27 5.97 -16.51 -0.03
N THR A 28 6.60 -16.23 1.10
CA THR A 28 7.58 -15.14 1.20
C THR A 28 8.98 -15.70 1.47
N PRO A 29 10.04 -15.08 0.88
CA PRO A 29 10.02 -13.88 0.04
C PRO A 29 9.52 -14.15 -1.38
N ILE A 30 8.84 -13.17 -2.00
CA ILE A 30 8.31 -13.29 -3.34
C ILE A 30 8.49 -11.99 -4.14
N PHE A 31 8.59 -12.11 -5.46
CA PHE A 31 8.51 -10.98 -6.37
C PHE A 31 7.05 -10.66 -6.73
N MET A 32 6.66 -9.40 -6.63
CA MET A 32 5.35 -8.91 -7.04
C MET A 32 5.44 -8.23 -8.41
N PRO A 33 4.90 -8.82 -9.49
CA PRO A 33 4.80 -8.13 -10.77
C PRO A 33 3.96 -6.86 -10.65
N VAL A 34 4.44 -5.76 -11.28
CA VAL A 34 3.76 -4.47 -11.22
C VAL A 34 2.66 -4.40 -12.28
N GLY A 35 1.43 -4.30 -11.80
CA GLY A 35 0.22 -4.10 -12.59
C GLY A 35 -0.36 -2.71 -12.40
N THR A 36 0.30 -1.66 -12.91
CA THR A 36 0.03 -0.24 -12.65
C THR A 36 -1.46 0.15 -12.77
N LEU A 37 -2.13 -0.30 -13.80
CA LEU A 37 -3.56 -0.07 -14.05
C LEU A 37 -4.40 -1.36 -13.86
N GLY A 38 -4.02 -2.18 -12.89
CA GLY A 38 -4.62 -3.49 -12.67
C GLY A 38 -4.19 -4.54 -13.70
N THR A 39 -3.18 -4.25 -14.52
CA THR A 39 -2.64 -5.17 -15.53
C THR A 39 -1.12 -5.03 -15.65
N VAL A 40 -0.43 -6.15 -15.80
CA VAL A 40 1.00 -6.20 -16.09
C VAL A 40 1.19 -5.97 -17.59
N LYS A 41 1.89 -4.87 -17.96
CA LYS A 41 2.05 -4.50 -19.37
C LYS A 41 2.74 -5.58 -20.20
N GLY A 42 2.13 -5.92 -21.35
CA GLY A 42 2.69 -6.89 -22.29
C GLY A 42 2.57 -8.35 -21.86
N VAL A 43 1.86 -8.64 -20.77
CA VAL A 43 1.63 -9.99 -20.26
C VAL A 43 0.12 -10.24 -20.15
N HIS A 44 -0.37 -11.29 -20.78
CA HIS A 44 -1.78 -11.67 -20.64
C HIS A 44 -2.05 -12.25 -19.26
N LEU A 45 -3.28 -12.08 -18.78
CA LEU A 45 -3.67 -12.56 -17.44
C LEU A 45 -3.49 -14.07 -17.27
N HIS A 46 -3.76 -14.86 -18.31
CA HIS A 46 -3.56 -16.31 -18.27
C HIS A 46 -2.09 -16.70 -18.15
N GLU A 47 -1.17 -15.97 -18.84
CA GLU A 47 0.28 -16.19 -18.72
C GLU A 47 0.77 -15.84 -17.31
N LEU A 48 0.27 -14.71 -16.76
CA LEU A 48 0.59 -14.31 -15.40
C LEU A 48 0.17 -15.35 -14.37
N LYS A 49 -0.98 -15.99 -14.56
CA LYS A 49 -1.53 -17.02 -13.68
C LYS A 49 -0.90 -18.39 -13.88
N ASN A 50 -0.76 -18.85 -15.12
CA ASN A 50 -0.47 -20.24 -15.42
C ASN A 50 1.02 -20.49 -15.70
N ASP A 51 1.70 -19.56 -16.36
CA ASP A 51 3.09 -19.71 -16.78
C ASP A 51 4.03 -19.07 -15.75
N ILE A 52 3.80 -17.80 -15.42
CA ILE A 52 4.58 -17.05 -14.39
C ILE A 52 4.21 -17.51 -12.98
N LYS A 53 2.95 -17.95 -12.78
CA LYS A 53 2.40 -18.38 -11.49
C LYS A 53 2.51 -17.30 -10.40
N ALA A 54 2.33 -16.04 -10.79
CA ALA A 54 2.34 -14.94 -9.85
C ALA A 54 1.31 -15.16 -8.73
N GLN A 55 1.78 -15.17 -7.49
CA GLN A 55 0.91 -15.36 -6.31
C GLN A 55 0.28 -14.04 -5.86
N ILE A 56 0.90 -12.92 -6.20
CA ILE A 56 0.44 -11.57 -5.87
C ILE A 56 0.90 -10.60 -6.98
N ILE A 57 0.11 -9.56 -7.25
CA ILE A 57 0.51 -8.43 -8.10
C ILE A 57 0.34 -7.11 -7.35
N LEU A 58 1.06 -6.07 -7.79
CA LEU A 58 0.99 -4.73 -7.24
C LEU A 58 0.25 -3.80 -8.20
N GLY A 59 -0.80 -3.12 -7.72
CA GLY A 59 -1.47 -2.02 -8.42
C GLY A 59 -1.06 -0.66 -7.86
N ASN A 60 -1.16 0.40 -8.66
CA ASN A 60 -0.81 1.75 -8.21
C ASN A 60 -2.07 2.60 -8.01
N THR A 61 -2.36 2.95 -6.77
CA THR A 61 -3.56 3.69 -6.36
C THR A 61 -3.73 5.02 -7.07
N TYR A 62 -2.66 5.81 -7.20
CA TYR A 62 -2.69 7.07 -7.95
C TYR A 62 -3.20 6.89 -9.38
N HIS A 63 -2.69 5.89 -10.09
CA HIS A 63 -3.07 5.62 -11.47
C HIS A 63 -4.50 5.09 -11.57
N LEU A 64 -4.89 4.15 -10.73
CA LEU A 64 -6.24 3.59 -10.69
C LEU A 64 -7.30 4.65 -10.32
N TYR A 65 -6.97 5.55 -9.40
CA TYR A 65 -7.81 6.68 -9.01
C TYR A 65 -8.06 7.65 -10.17
N LEU A 66 -7.04 7.99 -10.97
CA LEU A 66 -7.19 8.90 -12.09
C LEU A 66 -7.80 8.21 -13.32
N ARG A 67 -7.43 6.96 -13.58
CA ARG A 67 -7.92 6.16 -14.72
C ARG A 67 -7.80 4.67 -14.42
N PRO A 68 -8.90 3.90 -14.45
CA PRO A 68 -10.22 4.23 -15.01
C PRO A 68 -11.04 5.18 -14.13
N GLY A 69 -10.67 5.38 -12.85
CA GLY A 69 -11.44 6.13 -11.87
C GLY A 69 -12.23 5.21 -10.93
N LEU A 70 -12.56 5.74 -9.76
CA LEU A 70 -13.16 4.95 -8.70
C LEU A 70 -14.56 4.45 -9.06
N ASP A 71 -15.36 5.27 -9.75
CA ASP A 71 -16.73 4.90 -10.14
C ASP A 71 -16.75 3.66 -11.03
N ILE A 72 -15.77 3.54 -11.92
CA ILE A 72 -15.65 2.37 -12.82
C ILE A 72 -15.21 1.13 -12.03
N ILE A 73 -14.23 1.27 -11.14
CA ILE A 73 -13.75 0.15 -10.31
C ILE A 73 -14.86 -0.31 -9.36
N GLU A 74 -15.56 0.60 -8.70
CA GLU A 74 -16.68 0.29 -7.81
C GLU A 74 -17.84 -0.37 -8.56
N GLY A 75 -18.20 0.18 -9.73
CA GLY A 75 -19.23 -0.39 -10.60
C GLY A 75 -18.90 -1.80 -11.10
N ALA A 76 -17.62 -2.13 -11.27
CA ALA A 76 -17.17 -3.48 -11.59
C ALA A 76 -17.20 -4.45 -10.38
N GLY A 77 -17.33 -3.94 -9.16
CA GLY A 77 -17.28 -4.72 -7.93
C GLY A 77 -15.86 -4.92 -7.38
N GLY A 78 -15.02 -3.91 -7.52
CA GLY A 78 -13.64 -3.86 -7.03
C GLY A 78 -12.59 -4.31 -8.05
N LEU A 79 -11.31 -4.11 -7.70
CA LEU A 79 -10.18 -4.33 -8.61
C LEU A 79 -10.08 -5.79 -9.09
N HIS A 80 -10.34 -6.77 -8.23
CA HIS A 80 -10.32 -8.19 -8.59
C HIS A 80 -11.29 -8.52 -9.72
N LYS A 81 -12.53 -7.99 -9.65
CA LYS A 81 -13.53 -8.19 -10.70
C LYS A 81 -13.25 -7.33 -11.93
N PHE A 82 -12.71 -6.12 -11.74
CA PHE A 82 -12.36 -5.23 -12.83
C PHE A 82 -11.29 -5.83 -13.74
N ASN A 83 -10.23 -6.41 -13.18
CA ASN A 83 -9.12 -6.96 -13.94
C ASN A 83 -9.19 -8.49 -14.16
N GLY A 84 -10.06 -9.20 -13.44
CA GLY A 84 -10.19 -10.67 -13.53
C GLY A 84 -9.05 -11.44 -12.85
N PHE A 85 -8.24 -10.79 -12.00
CA PHE A 85 -7.19 -11.46 -11.25
C PHE A 85 -7.74 -11.93 -9.90
N ASP A 86 -7.88 -13.25 -9.76
CA ASP A 86 -8.50 -13.93 -8.60
C ASP A 86 -7.51 -14.33 -7.51
N ARG A 87 -6.28 -13.80 -7.55
CA ARG A 87 -5.23 -14.01 -6.56
C ARG A 87 -4.95 -12.72 -5.79
N PRO A 88 -4.19 -12.78 -4.69
CA PRO A 88 -3.86 -11.62 -3.88
C PRO A 88 -3.36 -10.41 -4.68
N MET A 89 -3.80 -9.23 -4.27
CA MET A 89 -3.32 -7.95 -4.80
C MET A 89 -2.92 -7.02 -3.67
N LEU A 90 -1.85 -6.25 -3.91
CA LEU A 90 -1.44 -5.13 -3.08
C LEU A 90 -1.61 -3.85 -3.88
N THR A 91 -2.12 -2.79 -3.25
CA THR A 91 -2.07 -1.44 -3.80
C THR A 91 -1.19 -0.53 -2.96
N ASP A 92 -0.32 0.24 -3.64
CA ASP A 92 0.45 1.28 -2.97
C ASP A 92 -0.44 2.45 -2.54
N SER A 93 0.07 3.34 -1.68
CA SER A 93 -0.70 4.49 -1.19
C SER A 93 -0.93 5.59 -2.23
N GLY A 94 -0.28 5.54 -3.37
CA GLY A 94 -0.21 6.63 -4.35
C GLY A 94 0.74 7.76 -3.97
N GLY A 95 1.33 7.76 -2.78
CA GLY A 95 2.23 8.80 -2.27
C GLY A 95 3.42 9.02 -3.21
N PHE A 96 4.15 7.99 -3.56
CA PHE A 96 5.32 8.10 -4.44
C PHE A 96 4.97 8.74 -5.80
N GLN A 97 3.86 8.36 -6.44
CA GLN A 97 3.45 8.88 -7.74
C GLN A 97 3.04 10.36 -7.65
N VAL A 98 2.35 10.74 -6.59
CA VAL A 98 2.04 12.15 -6.31
C VAL A 98 3.33 12.97 -6.18
N PHE A 99 4.36 12.40 -5.55
CA PHE A 99 5.66 13.06 -5.37
C PHE A 99 6.51 13.08 -6.66
N SER A 100 6.47 12.03 -7.48
CA SER A 100 7.33 11.88 -8.65
C SER A 100 6.73 12.43 -9.95
N LEU A 101 5.41 12.32 -10.14
CA LEU A 101 4.73 12.63 -11.41
C LEU A 101 4.02 13.98 -11.42
N SER A 102 3.65 14.52 -10.28
CA SER A 102 2.99 15.84 -10.25
C SER A 102 4.03 16.96 -10.25
N GLY A 103 4.14 17.70 -11.34
CA GLY A 103 5.03 18.86 -11.44
C GLY A 103 4.69 20.00 -10.46
N ILE A 104 3.45 20.07 -9.97
CA ILE A 104 2.98 21.05 -8.98
C ILE A 104 2.28 20.28 -7.86
N ARG A 105 2.91 20.23 -6.71
CA ARG A 105 2.36 19.65 -5.48
C ARG A 105 2.55 20.62 -4.31
N LYS A 106 1.63 20.56 -3.35
CA LYS A 106 1.75 21.26 -2.07
C LYS A 106 1.60 20.24 -0.95
N LEU A 107 2.71 19.97 -0.29
CA LEU A 107 2.75 19.14 0.91
C LEU A 107 2.32 19.97 2.12
N ARG A 108 1.39 19.45 2.89
CA ARG A 108 0.89 20.03 4.14
C ARG A 108 0.69 18.95 5.19
N GLU A 109 0.44 19.34 6.43
CA GLU A 109 0.08 18.41 7.51
C GLU A 109 -1.21 17.62 7.19
N GLU A 110 -2.17 18.27 6.54
CA GLU A 110 -3.46 17.66 6.17
C GLU A 110 -3.32 16.59 5.07
N GLY A 111 -2.33 16.74 4.19
CA GLY A 111 -2.16 15.87 3.03
C GLY A 111 -1.42 16.54 1.88
N VAL A 112 -1.61 16.05 0.67
CA VAL A 112 -0.94 16.54 -0.54
C VAL A 112 -1.95 16.99 -1.57
N GLU A 113 -1.89 18.28 -1.93
CA GLU A 113 -2.59 18.84 -3.09
C GLU A 113 -1.71 18.66 -4.33
N PHE A 114 -2.25 18.11 -5.40
CA PHE A 114 -1.53 17.87 -6.65
C PHE A 114 -2.40 18.10 -7.88
N ARG A 115 -1.75 18.18 -9.05
CA ARG A 115 -2.44 18.20 -10.34
C ARG A 115 -2.26 16.87 -11.06
N SER A 116 -3.36 16.38 -11.62
CA SER A 116 -3.37 15.20 -12.49
C SER A 116 -2.43 15.43 -13.70
N HIS A 117 -1.59 14.45 -13.98
CA HIS A 117 -0.73 14.45 -15.18
C HIS A 117 -1.51 14.18 -16.48
N ILE A 118 -2.79 13.75 -16.36
CA ILE A 118 -3.64 13.39 -17.50
C ILE A 118 -4.33 14.64 -18.06
N ASP A 119 -4.95 15.44 -17.19
CA ASP A 119 -5.84 16.56 -17.56
C ASP A 119 -5.59 17.85 -16.78
N GLY A 120 -4.62 17.86 -15.85
CA GLY A 120 -4.28 19.01 -15.04
C GLY A 120 -5.28 19.34 -13.92
N SER A 121 -6.32 18.53 -13.71
CA SER A 121 -7.29 18.71 -12.63
C SER A 121 -6.62 18.69 -11.25
N LYS A 122 -7.20 19.43 -10.29
CA LYS A 122 -6.66 19.52 -8.92
C LYS A 122 -7.27 18.42 -8.06
N HIS A 123 -6.42 17.76 -7.28
CA HIS A 123 -6.79 16.72 -6.35
C HIS A 123 -6.12 16.96 -5.00
N LEU A 124 -6.76 16.46 -3.94
CA LEU A 124 -6.22 16.43 -2.59
C LEU A 124 -6.25 14.98 -2.08
N PHE A 125 -5.08 14.45 -1.73
CA PHE A 125 -4.94 13.22 -0.98
C PHE A 125 -4.66 13.56 0.48
N THR A 126 -5.56 13.13 1.37
CA THR A 126 -5.34 13.07 2.81
C THR A 126 -5.25 11.61 3.23
N PRO A 127 -4.67 11.28 4.39
CA PRO A 127 -4.65 9.90 4.89
C PRO A 127 -6.02 9.24 4.88
N GLU A 128 -7.06 9.93 5.34
CA GLU A 128 -8.43 9.42 5.38
C GLU A 128 -8.97 9.15 3.98
N ARG A 129 -8.77 10.12 3.06
CA ARG A 129 -9.23 9.98 1.67
C ARG A 129 -8.53 8.83 0.95
N VAL A 130 -7.25 8.62 1.21
CA VAL A 130 -6.52 7.48 0.62
C VAL A 130 -7.08 6.16 1.14
N MET A 131 -7.42 6.05 2.41
CA MET A 131 -8.09 4.86 2.93
C MET A 131 -9.45 4.61 2.26
N ASP A 132 -10.26 5.65 2.03
CA ASP A 132 -11.54 5.53 1.31
C ASP A 132 -11.33 5.10 -0.16
N ILE A 133 -10.30 5.63 -0.82
CA ILE A 133 -9.90 5.23 -2.18
C ILE A 133 -9.51 3.75 -2.21
N GLU A 134 -8.66 3.33 -1.29
CA GLU A 134 -8.18 1.95 -1.17
C GLU A 134 -9.31 0.95 -0.85
N ARG A 135 -10.28 1.35 -0.01
CA ARG A 135 -11.51 0.59 0.23
C ARG A 135 -12.31 0.40 -1.06
N THR A 136 -12.37 1.45 -1.90
CA THR A 136 -13.08 1.41 -3.17
C THR A 136 -12.32 0.59 -4.23
N ILE A 137 -11.00 0.65 -4.25
CA ILE A 137 -10.18 -0.18 -5.11
C ILE A 137 -10.33 -1.66 -4.71
N GLY A 138 -10.23 -1.99 -3.43
CA GLY A 138 -10.51 -3.33 -2.94
C GLY A 138 -9.36 -4.34 -3.15
N ALA A 139 -8.09 -3.94 -3.00
CA ALA A 139 -6.97 -4.88 -2.93
C ALA A 139 -6.92 -5.58 -1.56
N ASP A 140 -6.30 -6.75 -1.45
CA ASP A 140 -6.14 -7.47 -0.17
C ASP A 140 -5.24 -6.72 0.81
N ILE A 141 -4.18 -6.10 0.28
CA ILE A 141 -3.20 -5.33 1.05
C ILE A 141 -3.24 -3.89 0.57
N MET A 142 -3.52 -2.98 1.50
CA MET A 142 -3.55 -1.53 1.32
C MET A 142 -2.32 -0.94 2.00
N MET A 143 -1.56 -0.11 1.29
CA MET A 143 -0.43 0.60 1.91
C MET A 143 -0.90 1.91 2.54
N ALA A 144 -0.44 2.21 3.75
CA ALA A 144 -0.73 3.48 4.41
C ALA A 144 -0.14 4.66 3.61
N PHE A 145 -0.85 5.80 3.63
CA PHE A 145 -0.39 7.01 2.94
C PHE A 145 0.87 7.56 3.60
N ASP A 146 1.89 7.81 2.80
CA ASP A 146 3.22 8.21 3.25
C ASP A 146 3.82 9.36 2.42
N GLU A 147 4.78 10.07 2.99
CA GLU A 147 5.69 10.92 2.24
C GLU A 147 6.98 10.17 1.94
N CYS A 148 7.18 9.83 0.66
CA CYS A 148 8.41 9.20 0.20
C CYS A 148 9.47 10.28 -0.08
N ALA A 149 10.27 10.63 0.92
CA ALA A 149 11.36 11.60 0.77
C ALA A 149 12.43 11.06 -0.21
N PRO A 150 13.00 11.91 -1.10
CA PRO A 150 14.10 11.51 -1.96
C PRO A 150 15.28 10.94 -1.17
N GLY A 151 15.91 9.87 -1.68
CA GLY A 151 17.06 9.25 -1.00
C GLY A 151 18.29 10.17 -0.82
N THR A 152 18.33 11.29 -1.55
CA THR A 152 19.34 12.35 -1.45
C THR A 152 19.00 13.44 -0.43
N SER A 153 17.87 13.33 0.27
CA SER A 153 17.44 14.33 1.27
C SER A 153 18.43 14.44 2.41
N ASP A 154 18.61 15.66 2.93
CA ASP A 154 19.37 15.85 4.16
C ASP A 154 18.67 15.23 5.37
N TYR A 155 19.42 15.07 6.46
CA TYR A 155 18.95 14.44 7.68
C TYR A 155 17.69 15.12 8.27
N ASN A 156 17.67 16.47 8.29
CA ASN A 156 16.57 17.22 8.90
C ASN A 156 15.29 17.07 8.10
N TYR A 157 15.38 17.09 6.77
CA TYR A 157 14.23 16.82 5.92
C TYR A 157 13.76 15.38 6.06
N ALA A 158 14.66 14.40 6.01
CA ALA A 158 14.34 13.00 6.18
C ALA A 158 13.63 12.72 7.51
N LYS A 159 14.08 13.35 8.60
CA LYS A 159 13.43 13.25 9.91
C LYS A 159 12.02 13.84 9.92
N LYS A 160 11.83 15.06 9.39
CA LYS A 160 10.51 15.71 9.32
C LYS A 160 9.52 14.90 8.47
N SER A 161 9.98 14.38 7.33
CA SER A 161 9.19 13.53 6.44
C SER A 161 8.76 12.23 7.13
N MET A 162 9.67 11.57 7.82
CA MET A 162 9.38 10.39 8.61
C MET A 162 8.33 10.68 9.71
N GLU A 163 8.51 11.76 10.47
CA GLU A 163 7.58 12.15 11.52
C GLU A 163 6.18 12.51 10.95
N LEU A 164 6.12 13.14 9.79
CA LEU A 164 4.86 13.41 9.09
C LEU A 164 4.18 12.09 8.68
N THR A 165 4.94 11.16 8.10
CA THR A 165 4.41 9.84 7.72
C THR A 165 3.84 9.10 8.93
N HIS A 166 4.48 9.17 10.11
CA HIS A 166 3.95 8.54 11.32
C HIS A 166 2.59 9.15 11.73
N ARG A 167 2.47 10.49 11.73
CA ARG A 167 1.17 11.14 12.03
C ARG A 167 0.09 10.81 11.01
N TRP A 168 0.46 10.69 9.75
CA TRP A 168 -0.46 10.23 8.69
C TRP A 168 -0.85 8.77 8.87
N LEU A 169 0.07 7.93 9.32
CA LEU A 169 -0.21 6.54 9.62
C LEU A 169 -1.27 6.40 10.73
N ASP A 170 -1.17 7.20 11.81
CA ASP A 170 -2.18 7.22 12.87
C ASP A 170 -3.57 7.54 12.31
N ARG A 171 -3.67 8.51 11.41
CA ARG A 171 -4.91 8.90 10.72
C ARG A 171 -5.41 7.81 9.76
N CYS A 172 -4.50 7.16 9.01
CA CYS A 172 -4.84 6.02 8.18
C CYS A 172 -5.45 4.88 9.02
N CYS A 173 -4.83 4.55 10.15
CA CYS A 173 -5.31 3.49 11.04
C CYS A 173 -6.67 3.83 11.65
N ALA A 174 -6.88 5.07 12.10
CA ALA A 174 -8.17 5.53 12.59
C ALA A 174 -9.25 5.35 11.51
N ARG A 175 -9.00 5.86 10.29
CA ARG A 175 -9.96 5.74 9.18
C ARG A 175 -10.18 4.30 8.73
N PHE A 176 -9.14 3.49 8.68
CA PHE A 176 -9.26 2.06 8.35
C PHE A 176 -10.19 1.32 9.32
N ASN A 177 -10.10 1.63 10.64
CA ASN A 177 -10.94 1.04 11.68
C ASN A 177 -12.38 1.56 11.68
N GLU A 178 -12.63 2.76 11.14
CA GLU A 178 -13.97 3.35 10.98
C GLU A 178 -14.71 2.83 9.76
N THR A 179 -14.00 2.21 8.80
CA THR A 179 -14.55 1.80 7.51
C THR A 179 -14.51 0.30 7.34
N GLU A 180 -15.56 -0.24 6.69
CA GLU A 180 -15.66 -1.65 6.39
C GLU A 180 -15.24 -1.98 4.95
N PRO A 181 -14.74 -3.20 4.69
CA PRO A 181 -14.50 -3.68 3.33
C PRO A 181 -15.78 -3.68 2.49
N LYS A 182 -15.70 -3.24 1.22
CA LYS A 182 -16.87 -3.07 0.37
C LYS A 182 -17.35 -4.35 -0.35
N TYR A 183 -16.47 -5.35 -0.52
CA TYR A 183 -16.71 -6.43 -1.47
C TYR A 183 -16.80 -7.83 -0.85
N GLY A 184 -17.04 -7.90 0.47
CA GLY A 184 -17.29 -9.15 1.18
C GLY A 184 -16.05 -9.99 1.51
N TYR A 185 -14.86 -9.41 1.39
CA TYR A 185 -13.59 -9.97 1.84
C TYR A 185 -12.78 -8.95 2.64
N ASN A 186 -11.85 -9.43 3.44
CA ASN A 186 -11.06 -8.59 4.33
C ASN A 186 -9.88 -7.95 3.59
N GLN A 187 -9.59 -6.70 3.97
CA GLN A 187 -8.39 -6.00 3.56
C GLN A 187 -7.49 -5.76 4.76
N SER A 188 -6.19 -5.66 4.54
CA SER A 188 -5.21 -5.40 5.59
C SER A 188 -4.41 -4.15 5.28
N LEU A 189 -4.21 -3.30 6.29
CA LEU A 189 -3.41 -2.09 6.16
C LEU A 189 -1.95 -2.38 6.50
N PHE A 190 -1.03 -2.03 5.60
CA PHE A 190 0.41 -2.16 5.80
C PHE A 190 1.05 -0.79 5.97
N PRO A 191 1.72 -0.54 7.11
CA PRO A 191 2.50 0.66 7.32
C PRO A 191 3.84 0.63 6.58
N ILE A 192 4.45 1.80 6.39
CA ILE A 192 5.71 1.97 5.67
C ILE A 192 6.78 2.51 6.62
N VAL A 193 7.94 1.82 6.68
CA VAL A 193 9.11 2.29 7.40
C VAL A 193 9.84 3.34 6.57
N GLN A 194 9.91 4.58 7.08
CA GLN A 194 10.60 5.70 6.46
C GLN A 194 11.96 6.00 7.12
N GLY A 195 12.58 7.14 6.83
CA GLY A 195 13.89 7.57 7.38
C GLY A 195 15.01 7.61 6.35
N CYS A 196 14.69 7.57 5.05
CA CYS A 196 15.66 7.62 3.94
C CYS A 196 16.80 6.61 4.11
N VAL A 197 18.05 7.10 4.00
CA VAL A 197 19.29 6.31 4.12
C VAL A 197 19.89 6.37 5.52
N TYR A 198 19.24 6.99 6.50
CA TYR A 198 19.74 7.20 7.86
C TYR A 198 19.36 6.03 8.78
N PRO A 199 20.31 5.21 9.25
CA PRO A 199 20.00 4.00 10.01
C PRO A 199 19.26 4.24 11.33
N ASP A 200 19.55 5.35 12.01
CA ASP A 200 18.90 5.76 13.25
C ASP A 200 17.42 6.13 13.02
N LEU A 201 17.14 6.92 11.97
CA LEU A 201 15.76 7.27 11.59
C LEU A 201 14.98 6.03 11.16
N ARG A 202 15.59 5.14 10.37
CA ARG A 202 14.93 3.89 9.95
C ARG A 202 14.61 2.99 11.13
N ARG A 203 15.49 2.91 12.12
CA ARG A 203 15.24 2.16 13.36
C ARG A 203 14.09 2.80 14.14
N GLN A 204 14.14 4.11 14.35
CA GLN A 204 13.07 4.85 15.02
C GLN A 204 11.73 4.65 14.31
N SER A 205 11.71 4.68 12.97
CA SER A 205 10.49 4.44 12.20
C SER A 205 9.98 3.01 12.37
N ALA A 206 10.85 2.01 12.31
CA ALA A 206 10.47 0.61 12.50
C ALA A 206 9.89 0.36 13.91
N GLU A 207 10.47 0.95 14.94
CA GLU A 207 9.98 0.87 16.32
C GLU A 207 8.59 1.52 16.46
N SER A 208 8.42 2.72 15.92
CA SER A 208 7.13 3.45 15.94
C SER A 208 6.03 2.65 15.23
N VAL A 209 6.30 2.18 14.03
CA VAL A 209 5.36 1.39 13.23
C VAL A 209 4.99 0.08 13.92
N SER A 210 5.97 -0.64 14.49
CA SER A 210 5.73 -1.93 15.17
C SER A 210 4.93 -1.77 16.46
N TYR A 211 5.20 -0.72 17.23
CA TYR A 211 4.53 -0.51 18.52
C TYR A 211 3.07 -0.08 18.35
N THR A 212 2.81 0.84 17.43
CA THR A 212 1.49 1.49 17.31
C THR A 212 0.48 0.63 16.55
N HIS A 213 0.93 -0.18 15.57
CA HIS A 213 0.03 -0.77 14.60
C HIS A 213 0.01 -2.30 14.61
N LEU A 214 1.13 -2.96 14.85
CA LEU A 214 1.16 -4.43 14.86
C LEU A 214 0.61 -5.01 16.18
N ARG A 215 0.79 -4.33 17.32
CA ARG A 215 0.22 -4.77 18.60
C ARG A 215 -1.29 -4.52 18.74
N ALA A 216 -1.83 -3.48 18.11
CA ALA A 216 -3.27 -3.20 18.17
C ALA A 216 -4.13 -4.27 17.48
N HIS A 217 -3.56 -5.00 16.51
CA HIS A 217 -4.24 -6.12 15.84
C HIS A 217 -4.14 -7.45 16.61
N GLU A 218 -3.08 -7.65 17.41
CA GLU A 218 -2.95 -8.88 18.21
C GLU A 218 -3.87 -8.92 19.44
N THR A 219 -4.29 -7.77 19.97
CA THR A 219 -5.13 -7.70 21.18
C THR A 219 -6.62 -7.96 20.94
N ARG A 220 -7.10 -7.99 19.70
CA ARG A 220 -8.51 -8.33 19.38
C ARG A 220 -8.77 -9.82 19.12
N GLY A 221 -7.75 -10.65 19.08
CA GLY A 221 -7.86 -12.10 18.80
C GLY A 221 -7.72 -13.02 20.00
N ASN A 222 -7.46 -12.51 21.21
CA ASN A 222 -7.24 -13.31 22.43
C ASN A 222 -8.03 -12.75 23.64
N LEU A 223 -9.35 -12.67 23.50
CA LEU A 223 -10.30 -12.63 24.64
C LEU A 223 -11.46 -13.56 24.35
#